data_13d6a7e21a5d9bcadd625711dd478ddf
#
_entry.id   13d6a7e21a5d9bcadd625711dd478ddf
#
_cell.length_a   1.000
_cell.length_b   1.000
_cell.length_c   1.000
_cell.angle_alpha   90.00
_cell.angle_beta   90.00
_cell.angle_gamma   90.00
#
_symmetry.space_group_name_H-M   'P 1'
#
loop_
_entity.id
_entity.type
_entity.pdbx_description
1 polymer ?
#
loop_
_entity_poly.entity_id
_entity_poly.type
_entity_poly.pdbx_seq_one_letter_code
_entity_poly.pdbx_strand_id
1 'polypeptide(L)'
;MMNKGCCFRLAAWLALSGLPGAGMAEMLPAEEVLLPAPSACRSDRAAVAHLPLRLAVYAPEKDVPVVEALLNVLNAQGVLSGLSITRDKASADAVCSVEGTPSGTGEGYEARLERGGEGRGILHLKAAAPQGLFYAWQSMVQVLSANRTGEGFSVPVFSLRDVPRFEWRGMMLDVSRHFFTVAEVKRMVDAMSLFKLNRLHLHLTDGPGWRLEIKKYPLLTSMSAWRVPLADGEWNWREVKLAIREHDPEATYGGFYTQEQMREIIAYARSRQVTVVPEIDLPGHSYAAMHAYGDLICDGVDFPVEGKKGRDAVCMGRPETLRFVKDVVDELKDVFP
;
A
#
# COMPACT_ATOMS: atom_id res chain seq x y z
N MET A 1 -0.85 -12.54 -25.74
CA MET A 1 0.23 -11.69 -26.26
C MET A 1 0.38 -10.50 -25.32
N MET A 2 1.30 -10.58 -24.37
CA MET A 2 1.60 -9.45 -23.48
C MET A 2 2.35 -8.37 -24.27
N ASN A 3 1.82 -7.18 -24.26
CA ASN A 3 2.36 -6.04 -25.00
C ASN A 3 3.72 -5.63 -24.37
N LYS A 4 4.82 -5.82 -25.13
CA LYS A 4 6.20 -5.51 -24.72
C LYS A 4 6.42 -4.05 -24.24
N GLY A 5 5.45 -3.15 -24.44
CA GLY A 5 5.51 -1.76 -24.00
C GLY A 5 5.32 -1.53 -22.49
N CYS A 6 4.76 -2.48 -21.75
CA CYS A 6 4.45 -2.29 -20.31
C CYS A 6 5.69 -2.49 -19.41
N CYS A 7 6.59 -3.43 -19.77
CA CYS A 7 7.81 -3.69 -18.98
C CYS A 7 8.87 -2.58 -19.13
N PHE A 8 8.90 -1.89 -20.26
CA PHE A 8 9.85 -0.78 -20.47
C PHE A 8 9.50 0.46 -19.61
N ARG A 9 8.22 0.67 -19.31
CA ARG A 9 7.75 1.83 -18.55
C ARG A 9 8.12 1.76 -17.04
N LEU A 10 8.11 0.55 -16.46
CA LEU A 10 8.50 0.36 -15.04
C LEU A 10 10.02 0.52 -14.84
N ALA A 11 10.83 0.07 -15.81
CA ALA A 11 12.29 0.18 -15.77
C ALA A 11 12.77 1.64 -15.92
N ALA A 12 12.07 2.46 -16.71
CA ALA A 12 12.38 3.88 -16.85
C ALA A 12 12.14 4.66 -15.55
N TRP A 13 11.14 4.27 -14.76
CA TRP A 13 10.80 4.93 -13.48
C TRP A 13 11.84 4.67 -12.38
N LEU A 14 12.42 3.45 -12.34
CA LEU A 14 13.49 3.07 -11.40
C LEU A 14 14.87 3.61 -11.80
N ALA A 15 15.10 3.91 -13.07
CA ALA A 15 16.39 4.41 -13.58
C ALA A 15 16.56 5.93 -13.43
N LEU A 16 15.47 6.69 -13.26
CA LEU A 16 15.50 8.16 -13.21
C LEU A 16 15.91 8.76 -11.86
N SER A 17 16.09 7.94 -10.82
CA SER A 17 16.50 8.44 -9.50
C SER A 17 18.01 8.58 -9.28
N GLY A 18 18.86 8.37 -10.30
CA GLY A 18 20.29 8.24 -10.05
C GLY A 18 21.31 8.66 -11.11
N LEU A 19 21.01 9.48 -12.13
CA LEU A 19 22.03 9.92 -13.07
C LEU A 19 22.08 11.46 -13.23
N PRO A 20 23.19 12.12 -12.90
CA PRO A 20 23.45 13.50 -13.33
C PRO A 20 24.03 13.46 -14.76
N GLY A 21 23.21 13.66 -15.76
CA GLY A 21 23.61 13.80 -17.16
C GLY A 21 23.01 15.07 -17.75
N ALA A 22 23.82 16.07 -18.04
CA ALA A 22 23.45 17.32 -18.68
C ALA A 22 23.07 17.09 -20.16
N GLY A 23 21.83 16.64 -20.38
CA GLY A 23 21.10 16.76 -21.62
C GLY A 23 19.72 17.27 -21.26
N MET A 24 19.12 18.15 -22.06
CA MET A 24 17.70 18.55 -21.86
C MET A 24 16.89 17.27 -21.85
N ALA A 25 16.48 16.81 -20.65
CA ALA A 25 15.61 15.64 -20.52
C ALA A 25 14.33 15.94 -21.29
N GLU A 26 13.94 15.05 -22.19
CA GLU A 26 12.69 15.17 -22.94
C GLU A 26 11.52 15.18 -21.94
N MET A 27 10.71 16.23 -22.01
CA MET A 27 9.52 16.36 -21.16
C MET A 27 8.50 15.31 -21.54
N LEU A 28 8.05 14.54 -20.54
CA LEU A 28 7.14 13.44 -20.74
C LEU A 28 5.68 13.89 -20.60
N PRO A 29 4.83 13.65 -21.60
CA PRO A 29 3.40 13.93 -21.51
C PRO A 29 2.72 13.03 -20.46
N ALA A 30 1.65 13.54 -19.85
CA ALA A 30 0.97 12.87 -18.76
C ALA A 30 0.49 11.44 -19.12
N GLU A 31 -0.01 11.23 -20.33
CA GLU A 31 -0.48 9.94 -20.83
C GLU A 31 0.61 8.86 -20.95
N GLU A 32 1.87 9.27 -21.03
CA GLU A 32 3.00 8.34 -21.10
C GLU A 32 3.55 7.97 -19.73
N VAL A 33 3.26 8.79 -18.72
CA VAL A 33 3.79 8.64 -17.35
C VAL A 33 2.79 7.92 -16.44
N LEU A 34 1.48 8.20 -16.59
CA LEU A 34 0.47 7.79 -15.62
C LEU A 34 0.22 6.28 -15.61
N LEU A 35 0.33 5.70 -14.42
CA LEU A 35 -0.02 4.32 -14.11
C LEU A 35 -0.92 4.24 -12.87
N PRO A 36 -2.09 3.57 -12.95
CA PRO A 36 -2.73 3.07 -14.18
C PRO A 36 -3.07 4.19 -15.15
N ALA A 37 -3.22 3.86 -16.42
CA ALA A 37 -3.62 4.83 -17.44
C ALA A 37 -5.02 5.39 -17.10
N PRO A 38 -5.21 6.72 -17.09
CA PRO A 38 -6.50 7.33 -16.79
C PRO A 38 -7.55 7.05 -17.86
N SER A 39 -8.83 7.22 -17.52
CA SER A 39 -9.95 7.03 -18.45
C SER A 39 -9.86 7.93 -19.70
N ALA A 40 -9.35 9.14 -19.52
CA ALA A 40 -9.03 10.08 -20.62
C ALA A 40 -7.86 10.97 -20.21
N CYS A 41 -6.89 11.14 -21.10
CA CYS A 41 -5.78 12.07 -20.91
C CYS A 41 -5.31 12.61 -22.26
N ARG A 42 -5.02 13.90 -22.31
CA ARG A 42 -4.47 14.56 -23.48
C ARG A 42 -3.48 15.63 -23.06
N SER A 43 -2.28 15.57 -23.61
CA SER A 43 -1.25 16.59 -23.44
C SER A 43 -1.01 17.39 -24.71
N ASP A 44 -0.66 18.67 -24.55
CA ASP A 44 -0.14 19.51 -25.60
C ASP A 44 1.38 19.66 -25.43
N ARG A 45 2.15 18.93 -26.22
CA ARG A 45 3.62 18.95 -26.17
C ARG A 45 4.25 20.27 -26.58
N ALA A 46 3.54 21.11 -27.33
CA ALA A 46 4.02 22.42 -27.76
C ALA A 46 3.86 23.49 -26.65
N ALA A 47 2.97 23.27 -25.70
CA ALA A 47 2.71 24.19 -24.61
C ALA A 47 3.28 23.63 -23.30
N VAL A 48 4.37 24.19 -22.81
CA VAL A 48 5.02 23.80 -21.56
C VAL A 48 4.70 24.80 -20.46
N ALA A 49 4.33 24.28 -19.30
CA ALA A 49 4.10 25.05 -18.07
C ALA A 49 5.18 24.74 -17.02
N HIS A 50 5.57 25.76 -16.26
CA HIS A 50 6.58 25.65 -15.21
C HIS A 50 5.95 25.80 -13.84
N LEU A 51 6.28 24.89 -12.93
CA LEU A 51 5.85 24.89 -11.55
C LEU A 51 7.06 24.90 -10.61
N PRO A 52 7.01 25.62 -9.47
CA PRO A 52 8.10 25.63 -8.49
C PRO A 52 8.21 24.27 -7.77
N LEU A 53 9.37 24.01 -7.12
CA LEU A 53 9.55 22.80 -6.30
C LEU A 53 8.61 22.74 -5.10
N ARG A 54 8.22 23.90 -4.57
CA ARG A 54 7.25 24.03 -3.48
C ARG A 54 5.97 24.63 -4.03
N LEU A 55 4.86 23.92 -3.90
CA LEU A 55 3.58 24.35 -4.47
C LEU A 55 2.69 24.98 -3.40
N ALA A 56 2.21 26.19 -3.68
CA ALA A 56 1.16 26.83 -2.93
C ALA A 56 -0.20 26.30 -3.42
N VAL A 57 -0.98 25.70 -2.52
CA VAL A 57 -2.26 25.06 -2.84
C VAL A 57 -3.40 25.89 -2.27
N TYR A 58 -4.32 26.33 -3.11
CA TYR A 58 -5.57 26.98 -2.70
C TYR A 58 -6.71 25.97 -2.69
N ALA A 59 -7.56 26.08 -1.67
CA ALA A 59 -8.84 25.39 -1.60
C ALA A 59 -9.93 26.35 -1.11
N PRO A 60 -11.20 26.18 -1.55
CA PRO A 60 -12.34 26.86 -0.92
C PRO A 60 -12.38 26.57 0.57
N GLU A 61 -12.87 27.53 1.37
CA GLU A 61 -12.84 27.45 2.84
C GLU A 61 -13.43 26.12 3.39
N LYS A 62 -14.53 25.66 2.80
CA LYS A 62 -15.17 24.38 3.14
C LYS A 62 -14.28 23.15 2.93
N ASP A 63 -13.34 23.22 1.99
CA ASP A 63 -12.48 22.11 1.58
C ASP A 63 -11.10 22.16 2.25
N VAL A 64 -10.74 23.29 2.90
CA VAL A 64 -9.43 23.48 3.53
C VAL A 64 -9.06 22.35 4.49
N PRO A 65 -9.92 21.90 5.43
CA PRO A 65 -9.53 20.84 6.36
C PRO A 65 -9.17 19.51 5.66
N VAL A 66 -9.91 19.19 4.61
CA VAL A 66 -9.68 17.97 3.82
C VAL A 66 -8.37 18.08 3.02
N VAL A 67 -8.15 19.22 2.37
CA VAL A 67 -6.94 19.45 1.59
C VAL A 67 -5.71 19.50 2.48
N GLU A 68 -5.77 20.16 3.62
CA GLU A 68 -4.67 20.23 4.58
C GLU A 68 -4.26 18.85 5.11
N ALA A 69 -5.24 18.03 5.51
CA ALA A 69 -4.98 16.65 5.92
C ALA A 69 -4.31 15.83 4.79
N LEU A 70 -4.77 16.00 3.56
CA LEU A 70 -4.20 15.37 2.39
C LEU A 70 -2.75 15.83 2.12
N LEU A 71 -2.49 17.13 2.16
CA LEU A 71 -1.13 17.66 1.94
C LEU A 71 -0.14 17.17 3.00
N ASN A 72 -0.59 17.00 4.25
CA ASN A 72 0.24 16.42 5.32
C ASN A 72 0.66 14.98 4.98
N VAL A 73 -0.25 14.17 4.44
CA VAL A 73 0.08 12.80 3.99
C VAL A 73 1.05 12.82 2.83
N LEU A 74 0.83 13.65 1.82
CA LEU A 74 1.69 13.76 0.64
C LEU A 74 3.09 14.27 1.00
N ASN A 75 3.19 15.26 1.88
CA ASN A 75 4.47 15.75 2.39
C ASN A 75 5.24 14.68 3.17
N ALA A 76 4.52 13.86 3.97
CA ALA A 76 5.13 12.74 4.70
C ALA A 76 5.63 11.61 3.77
N GLN A 77 5.07 11.46 2.58
CA GLN A 77 5.58 10.54 1.55
C GLN A 77 6.92 11.02 0.95
N GLY A 78 7.25 12.31 1.07
CA GLY A 78 8.56 12.85 0.68
C GLY A 78 8.81 12.92 -0.83
N VAL A 79 7.82 12.65 -1.67
CA VAL A 79 7.98 12.60 -3.14
C VAL A 79 8.00 14.01 -3.75
N LEU A 80 7.19 14.92 -3.22
CA LEU A 80 7.19 16.35 -3.59
C LEU A 80 7.88 17.16 -2.48
N SER A 81 8.60 18.20 -2.88
CA SER A 81 9.48 18.96 -1.96
C SER A 81 8.76 19.94 -1.04
N GLY A 82 7.44 19.88 -0.96
CA GLY A 82 6.61 20.63 -0.03
C GLY A 82 5.35 21.20 -0.68
N LEU A 83 4.24 20.89 -0.05
CA LEU A 83 2.93 21.39 -0.39
C LEU A 83 2.43 22.22 0.79
N SER A 84 1.93 23.42 0.56
CA SER A 84 1.42 24.28 1.60
C SER A 84 0.11 24.96 1.18
N ILE A 85 -0.79 25.19 2.16
CA ILE A 85 -2.03 25.94 1.90
C ILE A 85 -1.72 27.42 1.73
N THR A 86 -2.34 28.03 0.73
CA THR A 86 -2.45 29.50 0.58
C THR A 86 -3.90 29.94 0.64
N ARG A 87 -4.15 31.13 1.17
CA ARG A 87 -5.47 31.77 1.15
C ARG A 87 -5.69 32.66 -0.07
N ASP A 88 -4.60 32.99 -0.77
CA ASP A 88 -4.65 33.81 -1.98
C ASP A 88 -4.68 32.90 -3.22
N LYS A 89 -5.83 32.86 -3.87
CA LYS A 89 -6.05 32.07 -5.10
C LYS A 89 -5.19 32.57 -6.26
N ALA A 90 -4.85 33.87 -6.30
CA ALA A 90 -4.07 34.44 -7.41
C ALA A 90 -2.61 34.02 -7.38
N SER A 91 -2.07 33.76 -6.18
CA SER A 91 -0.69 33.28 -5.98
C SER A 91 -0.57 31.76 -5.99
N ALA A 92 -1.68 31.02 -6.06
CA ALA A 92 -1.67 29.57 -6.00
C ALA A 92 -1.03 28.92 -7.23
N ASP A 93 -0.27 27.86 -7.01
CA ASP A 93 0.27 26.98 -8.05
C ASP A 93 -0.68 25.80 -8.31
N ALA A 94 -1.54 25.48 -7.35
CA ALA A 94 -2.59 24.48 -7.49
C ALA A 94 -3.90 24.97 -6.85
N VAL A 95 -5.02 24.67 -7.49
CA VAL A 95 -6.38 24.94 -7.00
C VAL A 95 -7.10 23.61 -6.85
N CYS A 96 -7.48 23.27 -5.62
CA CYS A 96 -8.16 22.02 -5.28
C CYS A 96 -9.61 22.30 -4.89
N SER A 97 -10.56 21.48 -5.35
CA SER A 97 -11.95 21.52 -4.88
C SER A 97 -12.56 20.11 -4.80
N VAL A 98 -13.44 19.94 -3.80
CA VAL A 98 -14.29 18.75 -3.66
C VAL A 98 -15.72 19.19 -4.01
N GLU A 99 -16.17 18.80 -5.19
CA GLU A 99 -17.50 19.10 -5.70
C GLU A 99 -18.31 17.81 -5.65
N GLY A 100 -18.99 17.56 -4.53
CA GLY A 100 -19.79 16.34 -4.35
C GLY A 100 -20.74 16.12 -5.52
N THR A 101 -20.47 15.11 -6.33
CA THR A 101 -21.41 14.63 -7.35
C THR A 101 -22.07 13.34 -6.85
N PRO A 102 -23.39 13.18 -7.02
CA PRO A 102 -24.11 12.03 -6.53
C PRO A 102 -23.81 10.71 -7.26
N SER A 103 -22.95 10.71 -8.28
CA SER A 103 -22.74 9.52 -9.12
C SER A 103 -21.36 8.91 -8.93
N GLY A 104 -21.30 7.68 -8.46
CA GLY A 104 -20.10 6.84 -8.42
C GLY A 104 -19.51 6.65 -7.01
N THR A 105 -18.39 5.95 -6.95
CA THR A 105 -17.67 5.55 -5.72
C THR A 105 -17.01 6.70 -4.96
N GLY A 106 -17.11 7.94 -5.43
CA GLY A 106 -16.38 9.09 -4.87
C GLY A 106 -14.90 9.15 -5.28
N GLU A 107 -14.40 8.18 -6.02
CA GLU A 107 -12.98 8.08 -6.40
C GLU A 107 -12.64 8.84 -7.70
N GLY A 108 -13.66 9.31 -8.44
CA GLY A 108 -13.48 10.05 -9.71
C GLY A 108 -12.88 11.44 -9.50
N TYR A 109 -12.03 11.85 -10.44
CA TYR A 109 -11.39 13.16 -10.42
C TYR A 109 -11.08 13.69 -11.82
N GLU A 110 -10.85 14.99 -11.88
CA GLU A 110 -10.33 15.71 -13.04
C GLU A 110 -9.07 16.48 -12.62
N ALA A 111 -8.07 16.50 -13.49
CA ALA A 111 -6.89 17.32 -13.32
C ALA A 111 -6.53 18.01 -14.62
N ARG A 112 -6.13 19.28 -14.51
CA ARG A 112 -5.76 20.11 -15.66
C ARG A 112 -4.57 20.98 -15.26
N LEU A 113 -3.56 21.02 -16.12
CA LEU A 113 -2.46 21.96 -16.03
C LEU A 113 -2.67 23.02 -17.10
N GLU A 114 -2.74 24.27 -16.70
CA GLU A 114 -2.82 25.42 -17.58
C GLU A 114 -1.49 26.20 -17.58
N ARG A 115 -1.21 26.86 -18.69
CA ARG A 115 -0.08 27.77 -18.81
C ARG A 115 -0.58 29.20 -18.76
N GLY A 116 -0.18 29.94 -17.74
CA GLY A 116 -0.42 31.38 -17.59
C GLY A 116 0.67 32.25 -18.20
N GLY A 117 0.68 33.53 -17.85
CA GLY A 117 1.73 34.47 -18.24
C GLY A 117 3.13 33.98 -17.85
N GLU A 118 4.12 34.33 -18.69
CA GLU A 118 5.53 33.94 -18.49
C GLU A 118 5.79 32.43 -18.37
N GLY A 119 4.82 31.63 -18.82
CA GLY A 119 4.95 30.17 -18.75
C GLY A 119 4.63 29.54 -17.38
N ARG A 120 4.16 30.32 -16.39
CA ARG A 120 3.77 29.80 -15.06
C ARG A 120 2.64 28.77 -15.19
N GLY A 121 2.81 27.63 -14.56
CA GLY A 121 1.80 26.58 -14.49
C GLY A 121 0.79 26.83 -13.37
N ILE A 122 -0.47 26.46 -13.61
CA ILE A 122 -1.51 26.39 -12.59
C ILE A 122 -2.21 25.04 -12.72
N LEU A 123 -2.15 24.22 -11.65
CA LEU A 123 -2.86 22.96 -11.55
C LEU A 123 -4.30 23.19 -11.06
N HIS A 124 -5.26 22.60 -11.71
CA HIS A 124 -6.65 22.54 -11.26
C HIS A 124 -7.03 21.10 -10.98
N LEU A 125 -7.35 20.80 -9.73
CA LEU A 125 -7.73 19.46 -9.29
C LEU A 125 -9.16 19.51 -8.74
N LYS A 126 -10.03 18.70 -9.34
CA LYS A 126 -11.43 18.56 -8.94
C LYS A 126 -11.75 17.10 -8.68
N ALA A 127 -12.48 16.83 -7.62
CA ALA A 127 -12.89 15.48 -7.28
C ALA A 127 -14.31 15.42 -6.74
N ALA A 128 -14.97 14.28 -6.87
CA ALA A 128 -16.29 14.03 -6.31
C ALA A 128 -16.27 13.94 -4.78
N ALA A 129 -15.17 13.42 -4.21
CA ALA A 129 -14.97 13.24 -2.79
C ALA A 129 -13.48 13.37 -2.41
N PRO A 130 -13.14 13.44 -1.10
CA PRO A 130 -11.75 13.50 -0.63
C PRO A 130 -10.84 12.40 -1.19
N GLN A 131 -11.36 11.18 -1.34
CA GLN A 131 -10.64 10.05 -1.91
C GLN A 131 -10.24 10.29 -3.38
N GLY A 132 -11.14 10.82 -4.19
CA GLY A 132 -10.83 11.19 -5.57
C GLY A 132 -9.75 12.28 -5.64
N LEU A 133 -9.79 13.26 -4.73
CA LEU A 133 -8.74 14.30 -4.67
C LEU A 133 -7.38 13.71 -4.27
N PHE A 134 -7.35 12.71 -3.37
CA PHE A 134 -6.15 11.97 -3.06
C PHE A 134 -5.57 11.31 -4.32
N TYR A 135 -6.40 10.62 -5.11
CA TYR A 135 -5.95 9.99 -6.36
C TYR A 135 -5.55 10.98 -7.45
N ALA A 136 -6.18 12.15 -7.49
CA ALA A 136 -5.72 13.24 -8.35
C ALA A 136 -4.27 13.63 -8.02
N TRP A 137 -3.97 13.81 -6.73
CA TRP A 137 -2.62 14.13 -6.28
C TRP A 137 -1.63 12.98 -6.53
N GLN A 138 -2.01 11.71 -6.38
CA GLN A 138 -1.12 10.60 -6.75
C GLN A 138 -0.76 10.62 -8.25
N SER A 139 -1.69 11.03 -9.10
CA SER A 139 -1.37 11.27 -10.51
C SER A 139 -0.42 12.44 -10.69
N MET A 140 -0.60 13.55 -9.96
CA MET A 140 0.31 14.69 -10.01
C MET A 140 1.71 14.32 -9.50
N VAL A 141 1.81 13.51 -8.45
CA VAL A 141 3.10 12.97 -7.98
C VAL A 141 3.84 12.27 -9.11
N GLN A 142 3.17 11.42 -9.89
CA GLN A 142 3.79 10.71 -11.02
C GLN A 142 4.23 11.70 -12.11
N VAL A 143 3.33 12.58 -12.55
CA VAL A 143 3.62 13.54 -13.66
C VAL A 143 4.73 14.51 -13.27
N LEU A 144 4.66 15.10 -12.08
CA LEU A 144 5.65 16.06 -11.61
C LEU A 144 7.01 15.40 -11.38
N SER A 145 7.06 14.22 -10.78
CA SER A 145 8.32 13.50 -10.55
C SER A 145 9.03 13.15 -11.85
N ALA A 146 8.29 12.76 -12.88
CA ALA A 146 8.84 12.43 -14.19
C ALA A 146 9.34 13.65 -14.99
N ASN A 147 8.85 14.84 -14.64
CA ASN A 147 9.17 16.11 -15.31
C ASN A 147 9.92 17.10 -14.41
N ARG A 148 10.64 16.56 -13.41
CA ARG A 148 11.41 17.36 -12.46
C ARG A 148 12.66 17.95 -13.13
N THR A 149 12.92 19.23 -12.85
CA THR A 149 14.15 19.95 -13.21
C THR A 149 14.92 20.37 -11.95
N GLY A 150 16.08 20.99 -12.11
CA GLY A 150 16.83 21.53 -10.98
C GLY A 150 16.10 22.64 -10.21
N GLU A 151 15.25 23.41 -10.88
CA GLU A 151 14.57 24.58 -10.32
C GLU A 151 13.08 24.36 -10.03
N GLY A 152 12.46 23.29 -10.56
CA GLY A 152 11.05 23.03 -10.42
C GLY A 152 10.58 21.85 -11.26
N PHE A 153 9.45 22.04 -11.91
CA PHE A 153 8.86 21.07 -12.83
C PHE A 153 8.53 21.75 -14.16
N SER A 154 8.90 21.13 -15.27
CA SER A 154 8.57 21.58 -16.63
C SER A 154 7.70 20.53 -17.30
N VAL A 155 6.41 20.81 -17.41
CA VAL A 155 5.39 19.82 -17.76
C VAL A 155 4.62 20.26 -18.99
N PRO A 156 4.41 19.41 -20.00
CA PRO A 156 3.46 19.66 -21.07
C PRO A 156 2.07 19.95 -20.50
N VAL A 157 1.41 20.98 -20.99
CA VAL A 157 0.01 21.27 -20.61
C VAL A 157 -0.87 20.06 -20.88
N PHE A 158 -1.74 19.72 -19.93
CA PHE A 158 -2.60 18.55 -20.08
C PHE A 158 -3.98 18.76 -19.48
N SER A 159 -4.91 17.93 -19.91
CA SER A 159 -6.18 17.67 -19.24
C SER A 159 -6.39 16.16 -19.09
N LEU A 160 -6.84 15.74 -17.93
CA LEU A 160 -7.17 14.34 -17.66
C LEU A 160 -8.46 14.23 -16.86
N ARG A 161 -9.15 13.12 -17.09
CA ARG A 161 -10.27 12.65 -16.29
C ARG A 161 -10.04 11.19 -15.99
N ASP A 162 -10.27 10.81 -14.74
CA ASP A 162 -10.12 9.43 -14.32
C ASP A 162 -11.26 9.01 -13.39
N VAL A 163 -11.76 7.81 -13.65
CA VAL A 163 -12.73 7.11 -12.81
C VAL A 163 -12.27 5.66 -12.76
N PRO A 164 -12.07 5.08 -11.57
CA PRO A 164 -11.65 3.69 -11.47
C PRO A 164 -12.61 2.75 -12.19
N ARG A 165 -12.08 1.86 -13.00
CA ARG A 165 -12.87 0.81 -13.67
C ARG A 165 -13.36 -0.25 -12.69
N PHE A 166 -12.57 -0.53 -11.63
CA PHE A 166 -12.85 -1.51 -10.60
C PHE A 166 -12.84 -0.84 -9.23
N GLU A 167 -13.83 -1.14 -8.41
CA GLU A 167 -13.92 -0.65 -7.03
C GLU A 167 -12.92 -1.36 -6.11
N TRP A 168 -12.68 -2.65 -6.33
CA TRP A 168 -11.70 -3.44 -5.60
C TRP A 168 -10.40 -3.54 -6.41
N ARG A 169 -9.34 -2.91 -5.91
CA ARG A 169 -8.01 -2.92 -6.53
C ARG A 169 -7.00 -3.36 -5.47
N GLY A 170 -6.87 -4.67 -5.35
CA GLY A 170 -6.11 -5.28 -4.26
C GLY A 170 -4.73 -5.78 -4.65
N MET A 171 -3.91 -5.92 -3.63
CA MET A 171 -2.65 -6.64 -3.65
C MET A 171 -2.54 -7.47 -2.37
N MET A 172 -2.04 -8.69 -2.47
CA MET A 172 -1.79 -9.55 -1.33
C MET A 172 -0.31 -9.49 -0.96
N LEU A 173 -0.02 -9.45 0.35
CA LEU A 173 1.31 -9.61 0.91
C LEU A 173 1.31 -10.81 1.87
N ASP A 174 2.12 -11.81 1.54
CA ASP A 174 2.34 -12.97 2.40
C ASP A 174 3.43 -12.65 3.44
N VAL A 175 2.98 -12.35 4.64
CA VAL A 175 3.87 -12.07 5.78
C VAL A 175 4.17 -13.32 6.61
N SER A 176 3.48 -14.44 6.33
CA SER A 176 3.68 -15.70 7.00
C SER A 176 4.95 -16.42 6.54
N ARG A 177 5.08 -16.64 5.22
CA ARG A 177 6.26 -17.33 4.66
C ARG A 177 7.51 -16.48 4.80
N HIS A 178 7.36 -15.14 4.70
CA HIS A 178 8.43 -14.19 4.98
C HIS A 178 7.89 -13.05 5.85
N PHE A 179 8.51 -12.80 7.00
CA PHE A 179 8.09 -11.71 7.88
C PHE A 179 8.59 -10.37 7.35
N PHE A 180 7.69 -9.41 7.21
CA PHE A 180 7.98 -8.03 6.87
C PHE A 180 7.75 -7.12 8.09
N THR A 181 8.68 -6.24 8.36
CA THR A 181 8.54 -5.27 9.46
C THR A 181 7.41 -4.27 9.19
N VAL A 182 6.93 -3.59 10.25
CA VAL A 182 5.92 -2.50 10.13
C VAL A 182 6.36 -1.47 9.09
N ALA A 183 7.65 -1.11 9.08
CA ALA A 183 8.19 -0.13 8.13
C ALA A 183 8.11 -0.62 6.67
N GLU A 184 8.33 -1.92 6.43
CA GLU A 184 8.21 -2.51 5.09
C GLU A 184 6.79 -2.59 4.60
N VAL A 185 5.85 -2.97 5.48
CA VAL A 185 4.42 -2.95 5.17
C VAL A 185 3.96 -1.53 4.83
N LYS A 186 4.40 -0.51 5.57
CA LYS A 186 4.10 0.89 5.28
C LYS A 186 4.66 1.34 3.92
N ARG A 187 5.89 0.93 3.55
CA ARG A 187 6.43 1.20 2.21
C ARG A 187 5.60 0.55 1.10
N MET A 188 5.08 -0.68 1.34
CA MET A 188 4.16 -1.32 0.41
C MET A 188 2.87 -0.52 0.25
N VAL A 189 2.29 -0.02 1.35
CA VAL A 189 1.10 0.83 1.34
C VAL A 189 1.36 2.13 0.56
N ASP A 190 2.53 2.77 0.70
CA ASP A 190 2.89 3.95 -0.08
C ASP A 190 2.94 3.64 -1.58
N ALA A 191 3.57 2.52 -1.96
CA ALA A 191 3.61 2.09 -3.36
C ALA A 191 2.20 1.78 -3.89
N MET A 192 1.36 1.08 -3.10
CA MET A 192 -0.03 0.80 -3.47
C MET A 192 -0.81 2.09 -3.71
N SER A 193 -0.69 3.07 -2.83
CA SER A 193 -1.39 4.34 -2.95
C SER A 193 -0.98 5.13 -4.20
N LEU A 194 0.31 5.12 -4.54
CA LEU A 194 0.84 5.75 -5.76
C LEU A 194 0.18 5.18 -7.02
N PHE A 195 -0.07 3.88 -7.04
CA PHE A 195 -0.75 3.19 -8.14
C PHE A 195 -2.27 3.07 -7.95
N LYS A 196 -2.84 3.77 -6.96
CA LYS A 196 -4.28 3.83 -6.66
C LYS A 196 -4.89 2.46 -6.32
N LEU A 197 -4.08 1.53 -5.80
CA LEU A 197 -4.58 0.30 -5.19
C LEU A 197 -5.18 0.64 -3.83
N ASN A 198 -6.32 0.00 -3.47
CA ASN A 198 -7.10 0.39 -2.31
C ASN A 198 -7.42 -0.75 -1.33
N ARG A 199 -6.89 -1.95 -1.55
CA ARG A 199 -7.05 -3.11 -0.67
C ARG A 199 -5.73 -3.82 -0.49
N LEU A 200 -5.19 -3.82 0.74
CA LEU A 200 -4.05 -4.64 1.13
C LEU A 200 -4.57 -5.90 1.82
N HIS A 201 -4.47 -7.02 1.15
CA HIS A 201 -4.75 -8.32 1.72
C HIS A 201 -3.49 -8.82 2.43
N LEU A 202 -3.53 -8.96 3.75
CA LEU A 202 -2.45 -9.52 4.57
C LEU A 202 -2.71 -10.98 4.87
N HIS A 203 -1.91 -11.86 4.30
CA HIS A 203 -1.87 -13.28 4.63
C HIS A 203 -1.04 -13.46 5.90
N LEU A 204 -1.72 -13.43 7.06
CA LEU A 204 -1.10 -13.32 8.38
C LEU A 204 -0.65 -14.66 8.96
N THR A 205 -1.22 -15.76 8.50
CA THR A 205 -0.98 -17.08 9.08
C THR A 205 -0.87 -18.17 8.04
N ASP A 206 0.11 -19.05 8.23
CA ASP A 206 0.32 -20.26 7.44
C ASP A 206 1.24 -21.22 8.23
N GLY A 207 1.54 -22.38 7.69
CA GLY A 207 2.43 -23.36 8.32
C GLY A 207 3.76 -22.80 8.82
N PRO A 208 4.47 -21.93 8.08
CA PRO A 208 5.77 -21.40 8.48
C PRO A 208 5.74 -20.28 9.52
N GLY A 209 4.58 -19.80 9.92
CA GLY A 209 4.51 -18.78 10.96
C GLY A 209 3.15 -18.14 11.15
N TRP A 210 2.87 -17.78 12.40
CA TRP A 210 1.74 -16.99 12.83
C TRP A 210 2.20 -15.56 13.14
N ARG A 211 1.61 -14.55 12.49
CA ARG A 211 2.17 -13.18 12.48
C ARG A 211 1.34 -12.12 13.19
N LEU A 212 0.24 -12.50 13.85
CA LEU A 212 -0.59 -11.55 14.59
C LEU A 212 -0.73 -11.98 16.05
N GLU A 213 -0.53 -11.04 16.97
CA GLU A 213 -0.78 -11.27 18.40
C GLU A 213 -2.26 -11.58 18.65
N ILE A 214 -2.51 -12.72 19.30
CA ILE A 214 -3.78 -13.12 19.88
C ILE A 214 -3.56 -13.28 21.38
N LYS A 215 -4.08 -12.36 22.18
CA LYS A 215 -3.79 -12.30 23.62
C LYS A 215 -4.22 -13.54 24.39
N LYS A 216 -5.31 -14.18 23.94
CA LYS A 216 -5.77 -15.46 24.51
C LYS A 216 -4.86 -16.64 24.17
N TYR A 217 -4.05 -16.52 23.13
CA TYR A 217 -3.21 -17.60 22.62
C TYR A 217 -1.76 -17.14 22.44
N PRO A 218 -1.03 -16.82 23.54
CA PRO A 218 0.29 -16.20 23.47
C PRO A 218 1.36 -17.07 22.78
N LEU A 219 1.26 -18.41 22.83
CA LEU A 219 2.22 -19.29 22.17
C LEU A 219 2.22 -19.17 20.64
N LEU A 220 1.15 -18.62 20.03
CA LEU A 220 1.11 -18.33 18.59
C LEU A 220 2.23 -17.37 18.17
N THR A 221 2.61 -16.45 19.05
CA THR A 221 3.62 -15.43 18.76
C THR A 221 4.92 -15.64 19.51
N SER A 222 4.92 -16.24 20.71
CA SER A 222 6.15 -16.54 21.44
C SER A 222 6.91 -17.75 20.88
N MET A 223 6.20 -18.67 20.21
CA MET A 223 6.78 -19.85 19.56
C MET A 223 6.57 -19.85 18.05
N SER A 224 5.31 -19.90 17.61
CA SER A 224 4.97 -20.17 16.21
C SER A 224 5.17 -19.00 15.26
N ALA A 225 5.61 -17.83 15.75
CA ALA A 225 6.12 -16.74 14.93
C ALA A 225 7.62 -16.87 14.59
N TRP A 226 8.31 -17.86 15.19
CA TRP A 226 9.75 -18.00 15.10
C TRP A 226 10.14 -19.38 14.55
N ARG A 227 11.22 -19.42 13.78
CA ARG A 227 11.73 -20.64 13.18
C ARG A 227 13.24 -20.60 13.01
N VAL A 228 13.83 -21.75 12.81
CA VAL A 228 15.22 -21.89 12.39
C VAL A 228 15.37 -21.26 11.00
N PRO A 229 16.38 -20.41 10.77
CA PRO A 229 16.64 -19.86 9.44
C PRO A 229 16.85 -20.99 8.43
N LEU A 230 16.24 -20.86 7.23
CA LEU A 230 16.52 -21.77 6.14
C LEU A 230 17.91 -21.46 5.57
N ALA A 231 18.62 -22.50 5.14
CA ALA A 231 19.90 -22.33 4.48
C ALA A 231 19.73 -21.62 3.11
N ASP A 232 20.80 -21.02 2.64
CA ASP A 232 20.89 -20.06 1.55
C ASP A 232 19.86 -20.20 0.41
N GLY A 233 18.91 -19.26 0.41
CA GLY A 233 18.23 -18.79 -0.81
C GLY A 233 17.11 -19.67 -1.35
N GLU A 234 16.96 -20.91 -0.96
CA GLU A 234 15.89 -21.78 -1.45
C GLU A 234 14.77 -21.92 -0.42
N TRP A 235 13.60 -21.35 -0.73
CA TRP A 235 12.40 -21.56 0.04
C TRP A 235 11.95 -23.02 -0.08
N ASN A 236 12.05 -23.79 1.02
CA ASN A 236 11.54 -25.14 1.11
C ASN A 236 10.63 -25.28 2.35
N TRP A 237 9.33 -25.27 2.15
CA TRP A 237 8.35 -25.39 3.22
C TRP A 237 8.50 -26.71 4.03
N ARG A 238 9.11 -27.77 3.44
CA ARG A 238 9.35 -29.06 4.08
C ARG A 238 10.48 -29.03 5.11
N GLU A 239 11.32 -28.00 5.05
CA GLU A 239 12.47 -27.81 5.95
C GLU A 239 12.19 -26.78 7.04
N VAL A 240 10.95 -26.26 7.09
CA VAL A 240 10.56 -25.33 8.15
C VAL A 240 10.54 -26.01 9.51
N LYS A 241 11.35 -25.49 10.42
CA LYS A 241 11.41 -25.91 11.81
C LYS A 241 11.01 -24.74 12.69
N LEU A 242 9.80 -24.79 13.26
CA LEU A 242 9.33 -23.77 14.21
C LEU A 242 10.06 -23.93 15.55
N ALA A 243 10.11 -22.86 16.33
CA ALA A 243 10.63 -22.87 17.68
C ALA A 243 9.91 -23.94 18.52
N ILE A 244 10.66 -24.81 19.15
CA ILE A 244 10.13 -25.91 20.01
C ILE A 244 9.79 -25.47 21.43
N ARG A 245 10.16 -24.23 21.78
CA ARG A 245 9.91 -23.56 23.06
C ARG A 245 9.99 -22.05 22.89
N GLU A 246 9.47 -21.34 23.86
CA GLU A 246 9.67 -19.90 23.94
C GLU A 246 11.17 -19.58 24.06
N HIS A 247 11.61 -18.52 23.34
CA HIS A 247 13.02 -18.10 23.29
C HIS A 247 13.99 -19.21 22.83
N ASP A 248 13.57 -20.06 21.90
CA ASP A 248 14.41 -21.08 21.31
C ASP A 248 15.64 -20.44 20.63
N PRO A 249 16.87 -20.73 21.06
CA PRO A 249 18.07 -20.10 20.54
C PRO A 249 18.37 -20.45 19.07
N GLU A 250 17.81 -21.53 18.55
CA GLU A 250 17.97 -21.92 17.14
C GLU A 250 16.96 -21.21 16.22
N ALA A 251 15.79 -20.82 16.74
CA ALA A 251 14.72 -20.19 15.98
C ALA A 251 14.88 -18.66 15.93
N THR A 252 15.89 -18.21 15.23
CA THR A 252 16.28 -16.79 15.19
C THR A 252 15.61 -15.99 14.06
N TYR A 253 14.88 -16.65 13.16
CA TYR A 253 14.14 -16.00 12.08
C TYR A 253 12.64 -15.94 12.38
N GLY A 254 12.06 -14.76 12.26
CA GLY A 254 10.63 -14.59 12.43
C GLY A 254 10.25 -13.18 12.87
N GLY A 255 9.08 -13.08 13.46
CA GLY A 255 8.49 -11.85 13.98
C GLY A 255 6.97 -11.92 13.90
N PHE A 256 6.34 -10.98 14.55
CA PHE A 256 4.88 -10.82 14.52
C PHE A 256 4.51 -9.35 14.73
N TYR A 257 3.27 -9.02 14.47
CA TYR A 257 2.71 -7.72 14.78
C TYR A 257 1.93 -7.80 16.09
N THR A 258 2.23 -6.91 17.03
CA THR A 258 1.33 -6.69 18.15
C THR A 258 0.01 -6.09 17.65
N GLN A 259 -1.05 -6.17 18.44
CA GLN A 259 -2.32 -5.55 18.06
C GLN A 259 -2.17 -4.02 17.87
N GLU A 260 -1.32 -3.37 18.67
CA GLU A 260 -1.00 -1.94 18.55
C GLU A 260 -0.29 -1.63 17.23
N GLN A 261 0.71 -2.43 16.85
CA GLN A 261 1.42 -2.29 15.58
C GLN A 261 0.48 -2.53 14.39
N MET A 262 -0.45 -3.47 14.50
CA MET A 262 -1.44 -3.70 13.45
C MET A 262 -2.40 -2.52 13.32
N ARG A 263 -2.88 -1.94 14.45
CA ARG A 263 -3.69 -0.70 14.41
C ARG A 263 -2.91 0.47 13.81
N GLU A 264 -1.62 0.56 14.07
CA GLU A 264 -0.73 1.55 13.45
C GLU A 264 -0.66 1.38 11.92
N ILE A 265 -0.50 0.14 11.43
CA ILE A 265 -0.53 -0.18 10.00
C ILE A 265 -1.88 0.20 9.39
N ILE A 266 -2.98 -0.16 10.04
CA ILE A 266 -4.35 0.14 9.57
C ILE A 266 -4.58 1.65 9.48
N ALA A 267 -4.21 2.40 10.51
CA ALA A 267 -4.35 3.86 10.52
C ALA A 267 -3.49 4.52 9.41
N TYR A 268 -2.26 4.03 9.23
CA TYR A 268 -1.37 4.48 8.17
C TYR A 268 -1.95 4.20 6.77
N ALA A 269 -2.44 2.99 6.55
CA ALA A 269 -3.05 2.57 5.29
C ALA A 269 -4.32 3.39 5.00
N ARG A 270 -5.18 3.60 6.01
CA ARG A 270 -6.40 4.41 5.88
C ARG A 270 -6.11 5.85 5.43
N SER A 271 -5.06 6.46 5.98
CA SER A 271 -4.66 7.82 5.56
C SER A 271 -4.20 7.88 4.08
N ARG A 272 -3.90 6.74 3.47
CA ARG A 272 -3.49 6.57 2.08
C ARG A 272 -4.56 5.92 1.21
N GLN A 273 -5.81 5.93 1.68
CA GLN A 273 -6.97 5.35 0.99
C GLN A 273 -6.84 3.83 0.73
N VAL A 274 -6.08 3.12 1.57
CA VAL A 274 -5.91 1.68 1.52
C VAL A 274 -6.59 1.04 2.73
N THR A 275 -7.49 0.08 2.47
CA THR A 275 -8.10 -0.77 3.51
C THR A 275 -7.26 -2.02 3.67
N VAL A 276 -6.91 -2.38 4.90
CA VAL A 276 -6.24 -3.64 5.23
C VAL A 276 -7.30 -4.73 5.44
N VAL A 277 -7.13 -5.84 4.72
CA VAL A 277 -7.99 -7.03 4.80
C VAL A 277 -7.16 -8.17 5.41
N PRO A 278 -7.44 -8.58 6.66
CA PRO A 278 -6.69 -9.67 7.27
C PRO A 278 -7.16 -11.02 6.76
N GLU A 279 -6.23 -11.95 6.63
CA GLU A 279 -6.51 -13.37 6.40
C GLU A 279 -5.90 -14.20 7.51
N ILE A 280 -6.73 -15.04 8.13
CA ILE A 280 -6.33 -16.14 8.99
C ILE A 280 -6.72 -17.43 8.27
N ASP A 281 -5.75 -18.16 7.77
CA ASP A 281 -5.98 -19.35 6.94
C ASP A 281 -6.38 -20.54 7.81
N LEU A 282 -7.57 -21.07 7.59
CA LEU A 282 -8.18 -22.20 8.29
C LEU A 282 -9.12 -22.96 7.35
N PRO A 283 -9.30 -24.27 7.50
CA PRO A 283 -8.66 -25.18 8.46
C PRO A 283 -7.27 -25.65 8.06
N GLY A 284 -6.89 -25.53 6.78
CA GLY A 284 -5.57 -25.86 6.26
C GLY A 284 -4.53 -24.79 6.59
N HIS A 285 -3.29 -25.04 6.19
CA HIS A 285 -2.17 -24.10 6.42
C HIS A 285 -1.97 -23.73 7.89
N SER A 286 -2.40 -24.60 8.82
CA SER A 286 -2.52 -24.32 10.24
C SER A 286 -1.42 -24.98 11.08
N TYR A 287 -0.33 -25.43 10.45
CA TYR A 287 0.78 -26.08 11.16
C TYR A 287 1.30 -25.22 12.33
N ALA A 288 1.47 -23.91 12.12
CA ALA A 288 1.92 -23.01 13.18
C ALA A 288 0.96 -22.99 14.39
N ALA A 289 -0.35 -22.97 14.15
CA ALA A 289 -1.35 -23.01 15.22
C ALA A 289 -1.35 -24.34 15.97
N MET A 290 -1.30 -25.46 15.24
CA MET A 290 -1.27 -26.82 15.83
C MET A 290 0.04 -27.09 16.56
N HIS A 291 1.15 -26.50 16.11
CA HIS A 291 2.44 -26.62 16.79
C HIS A 291 2.42 -25.93 18.17
N ALA A 292 1.76 -24.79 18.28
CA ALA A 292 1.59 -24.09 19.56
C ALA A 292 0.54 -24.74 20.47
N TYR A 293 -0.53 -25.31 19.89
CA TYR A 293 -1.69 -25.83 20.62
C TYR A 293 -2.11 -27.20 20.08
N GLY A 294 -1.60 -28.23 20.71
CA GLY A 294 -1.85 -29.65 20.35
C GLY A 294 -3.33 -30.05 20.40
N ASP A 295 -4.15 -29.34 21.18
CA ASP A 295 -5.59 -29.58 21.26
C ASP A 295 -6.34 -29.32 19.96
N LEU A 296 -5.68 -28.65 19.00
CA LEU A 296 -6.22 -28.42 17.65
C LEU A 296 -6.03 -29.63 16.71
N ILE A 297 -5.31 -30.68 17.15
CA ILE A 297 -5.00 -31.90 16.39
C ILE A 297 -6.07 -32.96 16.66
N CYS A 298 -6.52 -33.70 15.65
CA CYS A 298 -7.44 -34.83 15.85
C CYS A 298 -6.78 -35.98 16.61
N ASP A 299 -7.58 -36.72 17.38
CA ASP A 299 -7.12 -37.93 18.12
C ASP A 299 -6.57 -38.98 17.15
N GLY A 300 -5.49 -39.64 17.55
CA GLY A 300 -4.84 -40.69 16.77
C GLY A 300 -4.15 -40.20 15.49
N VAL A 301 -3.98 -38.89 15.33
CA VAL A 301 -3.20 -38.28 14.25
C VAL A 301 -1.81 -37.98 14.81
N ASP A 302 -0.79 -38.61 14.25
CA ASP A 302 0.60 -38.20 14.49
C ASP A 302 0.80 -36.81 13.88
N PHE A 303 1.10 -35.83 14.73
CA PHE A 303 1.44 -34.50 14.28
C PHE A 303 2.80 -34.56 13.57
N PRO A 304 2.95 -33.94 12.40
CA PRO A 304 4.20 -34.06 11.66
C PRO A 304 5.33 -33.43 12.45
N VAL A 305 6.20 -34.30 12.95
CA VAL A 305 7.51 -33.90 13.43
C VAL A 305 8.38 -33.77 12.19
N GLU A 306 8.91 -32.57 11.92
CA GLU A 306 9.94 -32.29 10.93
C GLU A 306 9.78 -32.95 9.55
N GLY A 307 9.43 -32.16 8.51
CA GLY A 307 9.59 -32.55 7.09
C GLY A 307 8.73 -33.69 6.57
N LYS A 308 7.91 -34.35 7.38
CA LYS A 308 6.97 -35.35 6.91
C LYS A 308 5.72 -34.68 6.35
N LYS A 309 5.18 -35.20 5.24
CA LYS A 309 3.87 -34.81 4.70
C LYS A 309 2.79 -35.05 5.76
N GLY A 310 2.66 -34.12 6.68
CA GLY A 310 1.65 -34.15 7.71
C GLY A 310 0.40 -33.43 7.26
N ARG A 311 -0.66 -33.70 7.95
CA ARG A 311 -1.91 -32.96 7.82
C ARG A 311 -1.69 -31.61 8.50
N ASP A 312 -1.81 -30.53 7.76
CA ASP A 312 -1.65 -29.15 8.25
C ASP A 312 -2.99 -28.47 8.54
N ALA A 313 -4.07 -29.27 8.66
CA ALA A 313 -5.40 -28.80 8.94
C ALA A 313 -5.82 -29.10 10.38
N VAL A 314 -6.34 -28.08 11.08
CA VAL A 314 -6.92 -28.25 12.41
C VAL A 314 -8.12 -29.18 12.40
N CYS A 315 -8.35 -29.85 13.53
CA CYS A 315 -9.45 -30.81 13.69
C CYS A 315 -10.80 -30.09 13.85
N MET A 316 -11.54 -29.94 12.78
CA MET A 316 -12.83 -29.22 12.77
C MET A 316 -13.93 -29.91 13.61
N GLY A 317 -13.76 -31.18 13.97
CA GLY A 317 -14.69 -31.90 14.84
C GLY A 317 -14.52 -31.65 16.33
N ARG A 318 -13.48 -30.93 16.76
CA ARG A 318 -13.20 -30.65 18.16
C ARG A 318 -13.83 -29.36 18.65
N PRO A 319 -14.46 -29.33 19.83
CA PRO A 319 -14.95 -28.11 20.46
C PRO A 319 -13.84 -27.08 20.71
N GLU A 320 -12.61 -27.52 20.99
CA GLU A 320 -11.41 -26.71 21.19
C GLU A 320 -11.10 -25.86 19.94
N THR A 321 -11.17 -26.48 18.76
CA THR A 321 -10.95 -25.79 17.49
C THR A 321 -12.01 -24.70 17.25
N LEU A 322 -13.28 -25.02 17.52
CA LEU A 322 -14.35 -24.05 17.35
C LEU A 322 -14.18 -22.85 18.32
N ARG A 323 -13.76 -23.14 19.56
CA ARG A 323 -13.45 -22.10 20.55
C ARG A 323 -12.26 -21.26 20.09
N PHE A 324 -11.18 -21.89 19.64
CA PHE A 324 -10.01 -21.21 19.09
C PHE A 324 -10.37 -20.25 17.96
N VAL A 325 -11.10 -20.74 16.95
CA VAL A 325 -11.53 -19.91 15.80
C VAL A 325 -12.37 -18.73 16.27
N LYS A 326 -13.33 -18.97 17.19
CA LYS A 326 -14.17 -17.91 17.73
C LYS A 326 -13.35 -16.85 18.47
N ASP A 327 -12.44 -17.26 19.34
CA ASP A 327 -11.61 -16.35 20.13
C ASP A 327 -10.67 -15.53 19.24
N VAL A 328 -10.09 -16.13 18.18
CA VAL A 328 -9.27 -15.43 17.20
C VAL A 328 -10.10 -14.38 16.45
N VAL A 329 -11.28 -14.75 15.95
CA VAL A 329 -12.18 -13.82 15.23
C VAL A 329 -12.67 -12.69 16.14
N ASP A 330 -12.94 -12.96 17.43
CA ASP A 330 -13.36 -11.93 18.39
C ASP A 330 -12.24 -10.89 18.60
N GLU A 331 -10.97 -11.29 18.73
CA GLU A 331 -9.86 -10.35 18.83
C GLU A 331 -9.57 -9.62 17.51
N LEU A 332 -9.77 -10.29 16.36
CA LEU A 332 -9.64 -9.62 15.05
C LEU A 332 -10.62 -8.47 14.89
N LYS A 333 -11.89 -8.63 15.31
CA LYS A 333 -12.90 -7.57 15.23
C LYS A 333 -12.51 -6.31 16.02
N ASP A 334 -11.74 -6.47 17.09
CA ASP A 334 -11.26 -5.34 17.90
C ASP A 334 -10.07 -4.60 17.24
N VAL A 335 -9.37 -5.26 16.32
CA VAL A 335 -8.19 -4.72 15.63
C VAL A 335 -8.56 -4.18 14.25
N PHE A 336 -9.46 -4.84 13.53
CA PHE A 336 -9.89 -4.50 12.16
C PHE A 336 -11.35 -4.04 12.18
N PRO A 337 -11.60 -2.74 12.27
CA PRO A 337 -12.95 -2.16 12.35
C PRO A 337 -13.71 -2.21 11.01
#